data_fad2c6d44ae973516fe4ff134442b43b
#
_entry.id   fad2c6d44ae973516fe4ff134442b43b
#
_cell.length_a   1.000
_cell.length_b   1.000
_cell.length_c   1.000
_cell.angle_alpha   90.00
_cell.angle_beta   90.00
_cell.angle_gamma   90.00
#
_symmetry.space_group_name_H-M   'P 1'
#
loop_
_entity.id
_entity.type
_entity.pdbx_description
1 polymer ?
#
loop_
_entity_poly.entity_id
_entity_poly.type
_entity_poly.pdbx_seq_one_letter_code
_entity_poly.pdbx_strand_id
1 'polypeptide(L)'
;MDDSVGAILKHIEDIGETDNTIVVFSTDNGAEVFTWPDGGMTPFKGTKGMTTEGAFRVPCIVRWPGHIKPGTIENGIFSGLDWFPTLCAAAGNPNITEQLLKGVQLGDREYKNHLDGYNQLDLLTGKGPSARHELWYFGGPKLGSVRLDDMKFQFFQQPYGWAGPKVTTDMPSLVNLRQDPFERTPNLNGETWANSAPAYTNDFFAREFWRFVLVEQKVAELAKRAIDYPPMQDPASFNLDAVKKQIDEMIKAHAGQ
;
A
#
# COMPACT_ATOMS: atom_id res chain seq x y z
N MET A 1 -16.19 -8.57 18.01
CA MET A 1 -15.97 -7.53 16.98
C MET A 1 -17.29 -7.13 16.34
N ASP A 2 -18.09 -8.04 15.83
CA ASP A 2 -19.37 -7.75 15.17
C ASP A 2 -20.32 -6.96 16.08
N ASP A 3 -20.55 -7.43 17.30
CA ASP A 3 -21.35 -6.71 18.30
C ASP A 3 -20.85 -5.29 18.57
N SER A 4 -19.54 -5.08 18.57
CA SER A 4 -18.94 -3.75 18.78
C SER A 4 -19.23 -2.81 17.61
N VAL A 5 -19.15 -3.31 16.37
CA VAL A 5 -19.53 -2.55 15.18
C VAL A 5 -21.01 -2.19 15.23
N GLY A 6 -21.88 -3.16 15.57
CA GLY A 6 -23.31 -2.96 15.74
C GLY A 6 -23.63 -1.89 16.79
N ALA A 7 -22.94 -1.92 17.93
CA ALA A 7 -23.13 -0.93 19.00
C ALA A 7 -22.74 0.49 18.57
N ILE A 8 -21.63 0.64 17.79
CA ILE A 8 -21.21 1.94 17.24
C ILE A 8 -22.23 2.47 16.24
N LEU A 9 -22.71 1.63 15.31
CA LEU A 9 -23.70 2.03 14.31
C LEU A 9 -25.02 2.46 14.99
N LYS A 10 -25.44 1.69 15.99
CA LYS A 10 -26.64 2.04 16.76
C LYS A 10 -26.47 3.36 17.51
N HIS A 11 -25.32 3.61 18.11
CA HIS A 11 -25.07 4.87 18.81
C HIS A 11 -25.14 6.07 17.84
N ILE A 12 -24.57 5.98 16.65
CA ILE A 12 -24.64 7.02 15.61
C ILE A 12 -26.11 7.31 15.23
N GLU A 13 -26.93 6.26 15.16
CA GLU A 13 -28.38 6.39 14.89
C GLU A 13 -29.09 7.08 16.08
N ASP A 14 -28.82 6.63 17.31
CA ASP A 14 -29.48 7.13 18.52
C ASP A 14 -29.21 8.63 18.76
N ILE A 15 -28.05 9.15 18.34
CA ILE A 15 -27.71 10.58 18.42
C ILE A 15 -28.15 11.38 17.19
N GLY A 16 -28.79 10.75 16.18
CA GLY A 16 -29.32 11.40 15.00
C GLY A 16 -28.29 11.80 13.93
N GLU A 17 -27.06 11.25 13.98
CA GLU A 17 -25.95 11.62 13.08
C GLU A 17 -25.75 10.62 11.91
N THR A 18 -26.73 9.77 11.64
CA THR A 18 -26.64 8.73 10.60
C THR A 18 -26.29 9.28 9.24
N ASP A 19 -26.94 10.38 8.81
CA ASP A 19 -26.76 10.97 7.49
C ASP A 19 -25.57 11.93 7.40
N ASN A 20 -24.99 12.28 8.55
CA ASN A 20 -23.84 13.18 8.65
C ASN A 20 -22.55 12.45 9.05
N THR A 21 -22.50 11.12 8.94
CA THR A 21 -21.36 10.33 9.36
C THR A 21 -20.91 9.36 8.25
N ILE A 22 -19.62 9.39 7.94
CA ILE A 22 -18.96 8.37 7.13
C ILE A 22 -18.39 7.32 8.07
N VAL A 23 -18.84 6.08 7.94
CA VAL A 23 -18.32 4.95 8.72
C VAL A 23 -17.45 4.09 7.81
N VAL A 24 -16.22 3.85 8.23
CA VAL A 24 -15.27 3.00 7.51
C VAL A 24 -14.86 1.85 8.43
N PHE A 25 -14.97 0.63 7.94
CA PHE A 25 -14.43 -0.56 8.57
C PHE A 25 -13.36 -1.16 7.67
N SER A 26 -12.16 -1.33 8.20
CA SER A 26 -11.01 -1.92 7.50
C SER A 26 -10.06 -2.56 8.50
N THR A 27 -9.01 -3.21 7.99
CA THR A 27 -7.86 -3.69 8.77
C THR A 27 -6.60 -2.96 8.35
N ASP A 28 -5.57 -2.99 9.17
CA ASP A 28 -4.29 -2.31 8.94
C ASP A 28 -3.40 -3.04 7.92
N ASN A 29 -3.48 -4.36 7.86
CA ASN A 29 -2.67 -5.23 6.99
C ASN A 29 -3.41 -6.53 6.66
N GLY A 30 -2.84 -7.31 5.76
CA GLY A 30 -3.32 -8.64 5.44
C GLY A 30 -3.16 -9.63 6.61
N ALA A 31 -3.62 -10.86 6.40
CA ALA A 31 -3.65 -11.89 7.44
C ALA A 31 -2.30 -12.08 8.14
N GLU A 32 -2.33 -12.24 9.47
CA GLU A 32 -1.18 -12.55 10.29
C GLU A 32 -1.15 -14.03 10.64
N VAL A 33 0.05 -14.66 10.66
CA VAL A 33 0.21 -16.09 10.92
C VAL A 33 0.94 -16.40 12.23
N PHE A 34 1.35 -15.38 12.99
CA PHE A 34 2.10 -15.58 14.23
C PHE A 34 1.25 -16.06 15.41
N THR A 35 0.01 -15.65 15.44
CA THR A 35 -0.93 -15.97 16.51
C THR A 35 -1.99 -16.93 15.99
N TRP A 36 -1.62 -18.20 15.86
CA TRP A 36 -2.59 -19.24 15.55
C TRP A 36 -3.51 -19.48 16.76
N PRO A 37 -4.84 -19.61 16.59
CA PRO A 37 -5.62 -19.71 15.36
C PRO A 37 -6.19 -18.37 14.84
N ASP A 38 -5.66 -17.25 15.26
CA ASP A 38 -6.17 -15.93 14.91
C ASP A 38 -5.88 -15.57 13.45
N GLY A 39 -6.83 -14.93 12.83
CA GLY A 39 -6.74 -14.47 11.46
C GLY A 39 -7.11 -15.51 10.42
N GLY A 40 -8.07 -15.16 9.58
CA GLY A 40 -8.39 -15.89 8.38
C GLY A 40 -7.27 -15.76 7.36
N MET A 41 -7.02 -16.83 6.61
CA MET A 41 -6.17 -16.77 5.42
C MET A 41 -6.99 -16.35 4.22
N THR A 42 -6.35 -15.65 3.29
CA THR A 42 -6.93 -15.31 1.99
C THR A 42 -6.28 -16.13 0.89
N PRO A 43 -6.88 -16.26 -0.30
CA PRO A 43 -6.25 -16.94 -1.43
C PRO A 43 -5.07 -16.16 -2.02
N PHE A 44 -4.92 -14.88 -1.67
CA PHE A 44 -3.82 -14.04 -2.13
C PHE A 44 -2.50 -14.45 -1.47
N LYS A 45 -1.42 -14.39 -2.24
CA LYS A 45 -0.08 -14.80 -1.79
C LYS A 45 0.42 -13.91 -0.65
N GLY A 46 0.98 -14.55 0.36
CA GLY A 46 1.69 -13.90 1.46
C GLY A 46 0.79 -13.45 2.60
N THR A 47 1.44 -12.89 3.61
CA THR A 47 0.85 -12.49 4.88
C THR A 47 1.49 -11.19 5.36
N LYS A 48 1.01 -10.63 6.47
CA LYS A 48 1.57 -9.44 7.13
C LYS A 48 3.10 -9.40 7.07
N GLY A 49 3.66 -8.23 6.74
CA GLY A 49 5.11 -8.01 6.66
C GLY A 49 5.77 -8.43 5.35
N MET A 50 5.03 -9.03 4.43
CA MET A 50 5.48 -9.32 3.07
C MET A 50 5.11 -8.19 2.09
N THR A 51 5.59 -8.30 0.82
CA THR A 51 5.30 -7.31 -0.24
C THR A 51 4.47 -7.90 -1.38
N THR A 52 3.67 -8.91 -1.07
CA THR A 52 2.73 -9.59 -1.95
C THR A 52 1.29 -9.16 -1.66
N GLU A 53 0.35 -9.51 -2.55
CA GLU A 53 -1.05 -9.06 -2.45
C GLU A 53 -1.73 -9.47 -1.14
N GLY A 54 -1.46 -10.67 -0.62
CA GLY A 54 -2.06 -11.14 0.63
C GLY A 54 -1.61 -10.37 1.89
N ALA A 55 -0.49 -9.64 1.81
CA ALA A 55 -0.02 -8.78 2.89
C ALA A 55 -0.67 -7.38 2.88
N PHE A 56 -1.12 -6.91 1.71
CA PHE A 56 -1.61 -5.55 1.50
C PHE A 56 -3.11 -5.46 1.25
N ARG A 57 -3.73 -6.50 0.67
CA ARG A 57 -5.18 -6.51 0.48
C ARG A 57 -5.89 -6.72 1.80
N VAL A 58 -6.81 -5.80 2.08
CA VAL A 58 -7.63 -5.79 3.29
C VAL A 58 -9.10 -5.61 2.93
N PRO A 59 -10.03 -6.13 3.73
CA PRO A 59 -11.43 -5.78 3.59
C PRO A 59 -11.60 -4.27 3.85
N CYS A 60 -12.48 -3.65 3.08
CA CYS A 60 -12.87 -2.26 3.29
C CYS A 60 -14.36 -2.11 3.04
N ILE A 61 -15.09 -1.71 4.07
CA ILE A 61 -16.53 -1.48 4.00
C ILE A 61 -16.78 -0.01 4.35
N VAL A 62 -17.53 0.67 3.50
CA VAL A 62 -17.85 2.09 3.69
C VAL A 62 -19.35 2.26 3.74
N ARG A 63 -19.84 2.94 4.77
CA ARG A 63 -21.23 3.37 4.90
C ARG A 63 -21.30 4.88 4.88
N TRP A 64 -21.98 5.44 3.90
CA TRP A 64 -22.23 6.87 3.76
C TRP A 64 -23.60 7.10 3.14
N PRO A 65 -24.67 7.17 3.95
CA PRO A 65 -26.03 7.33 3.48
C PRO A 65 -26.20 8.58 2.60
N GLY A 66 -27.02 8.47 1.57
CA GLY A 66 -27.24 9.56 0.60
C GLY A 66 -26.12 9.79 -0.42
N HIS A 67 -24.92 9.22 -0.20
CA HIS A 67 -23.76 9.41 -1.07
C HIS A 67 -23.29 8.10 -1.73
N ILE A 68 -23.28 7.00 -1.02
CA ILE A 68 -22.91 5.67 -1.54
C ILE A 68 -24.16 4.81 -1.62
N LYS A 69 -24.43 4.26 -2.82
CA LYS A 69 -25.54 3.35 -3.02
C LYS A 69 -25.31 2.04 -2.24
N PRO A 70 -26.27 1.59 -1.41
CA PRO A 70 -26.15 0.32 -0.70
C PRO A 70 -25.89 -0.86 -1.63
N GLY A 71 -25.03 -1.80 -1.20
CA GLY A 71 -24.69 -3.02 -1.95
C GLY A 71 -23.77 -2.79 -3.15
N THR A 72 -23.21 -1.59 -3.32
CA THR A 72 -22.20 -1.34 -4.36
C THR A 72 -20.91 -2.08 -4.03
N ILE A 73 -20.30 -2.70 -5.05
CA ILE A 73 -18.98 -3.33 -4.98
C ILE A 73 -18.08 -2.58 -5.95
N GLU A 74 -17.00 -2.01 -5.41
CA GLU A 74 -15.98 -1.33 -6.19
C GLU A 74 -14.70 -2.17 -6.21
N ASN A 75 -14.12 -2.32 -7.42
CA ASN A 75 -12.88 -3.07 -7.65
C ASN A 75 -11.72 -2.16 -8.09
N GLY A 76 -11.94 -0.86 -8.14
CA GLY A 76 -10.88 0.12 -8.39
C GLY A 76 -9.84 0.09 -7.26
N ILE A 77 -8.59 0.42 -7.58
CA ILE A 77 -7.54 0.48 -6.58
C ILE A 77 -7.84 1.61 -5.60
N PHE A 78 -7.88 1.29 -4.30
CA PHE A 78 -7.99 2.24 -3.20
C PHE A 78 -6.91 1.90 -2.17
N SER A 79 -6.14 2.88 -1.77
CA SER A 79 -5.08 2.74 -0.76
C SER A 79 -5.48 3.42 0.56
N GLY A 80 -4.95 2.94 1.67
CA GLY A 80 -5.06 3.63 2.96
C GLY A 80 -4.57 5.09 2.91
N LEU A 81 -3.63 5.39 2.02
CA LEU A 81 -3.13 6.74 1.76
C LEU A 81 -4.20 7.69 1.19
N ASP A 82 -5.22 7.14 0.51
CA ASP A 82 -6.26 7.91 -0.17
C ASP A 82 -7.32 8.48 0.79
N TRP A 83 -7.40 7.95 2.00
CA TRP A 83 -8.41 8.40 2.95
C TRP A 83 -8.29 9.87 3.28
N PHE A 84 -7.09 10.38 3.53
CA PHE A 84 -6.92 11.78 3.95
C PHE A 84 -7.42 12.76 2.88
N PRO A 85 -6.95 12.76 1.62
CA PRO A 85 -7.45 13.69 0.61
C PRO A 85 -8.93 13.43 0.26
N THR A 86 -9.42 12.19 0.34
CA THR A 86 -10.82 11.85 0.08
C THR A 86 -11.74 12.43 1.16
N LEU A 87 -11.38 12.30 2.43
CA LEU A 87 -12.17 12.85 3.54
C LEU A 87 -12.12 14.38 3.55
N CYS A 88 -10.98 15.00 3.19
CA CYS A 88 -10.92 16.44 2.98
C CYS A 88 -11.86 16.89 1.87
N ALA A 89 -11.91 16.17 0.75
CA ALA A 89 -12.84 16.47 -0.34
C ALA A 89 -14.31 16.30 0.09
N ALA A 90 -14.63 15.24 0.84
CA ALA A 90 -15.97 15.03 1.40
C ALA A 90 -16.38 16.17 2.35
N ALA A 91 -15.41 16.74 3.08
CA ALA A 91 -15.61 17.90 3.94
C ALA A 91 -15.58 19.26 3.20
N GLY A 92 -15.55 19.26 1.87
CA GLY A 92 -15.61 20.47 1.05
C GLY A 92 -14.26 21.06 0.62
N ASN A 93 -13.14 20.38 0.91
CA ASN A 93 -11.81 20.81 0.44
C ASN A 93 -11.16 19.77 -0.50
N PRO A 94 -11.53 19.71 -1.78
CA PRO A 94 -10.93 18.78 -2.74
C PRO A 94 -9.49 19.11 -3.15
N ASN A 95 -9.00 20.29 -2.82
CA ASN A 95 -7.72 20.83 -3.27
C ASN A 95 -6.59 20.72 -2.22
N ILE A 96 -6.80 19.94 -1.17
CA ILE A 96 -5.85 19.85 -0.04
C ILE A 96 -4.43 19.43 -0.50
N THR A 97 -4.33 18.51 -1.46
CA THR A 97 -3.05 18.04 -2.00
C THR A 97 -2.25 19.18 -2.62
N GLU A 98 -2.88 20.00 -3.47
CA GLU A 98 -2.22 21.15 -4.10
C GLU A 98 -1.88 22.25 -3.09
N GLN A 99 -2.78 22.46 -2.12
CA GLN A 99 -2.55 23.44 -1.07
C GLN A 99 -1.31 23.08 -0.23
N LEU A 100 -1.18 21.82 0.18
CA LEU A 100 -0.05 21.34 0.95
C LEU A 100 1.26 21.38 0.15
N LEU A 101 1.24 21.11 -1.16
CA LEU A 101 2.43 21.24 -2.00
C LEU A 101 2.93 22.69 -2.08
N LYS A 102 2.04 23.67 -2.11
CA LYS A 102 2.38 25.11 -2.15
C LYS A 102 2.75 25.66 -0.78
N GLY A 103 2.29 25.05 0.27
CA GLY A 103 2.30 25.54 1.63
C GLY A 103 0.96 26.15 2.02
N VAL A 104 0.39 25.72 3.15
CA VAL A 104 -0.86 26.21 3.69
C VAL A 104 -0.71 26.58 5.15
N GLN A 105 -1.20 27.76 5.52
CA GLN A 105 -1.27 28.19 6.91
C GLN A 105 -2.49 27.61 7.59
N LEU A 106 -2.29 26.81 8.64
CA LEU A 106 -3.36 26.25 9.47
C LEU A 106 -3.10 26.65 10.92
N GLY A 107 -3.89 27.57 11.43
CA GLY A 107 -3.63 28.21 12.72
C GLY A 107 -2.30 28.97 12.67
N ASP A 108 -1.45 28.74 13.68
CA ASP A 108 -0.16 29.41 13.82
C ASP A 108 1.00 28.72 13.07
N ARG A 109 0.70 27.67 12.30
CA ARG A 109 1.71 26.84 11.65
C ARG A 109 1.49 26.73 10.14
N GLU A 110 2.57 26.85 9.38
CA GLU A 110 2.60 26.52 7.96
C GLU A 110 2.92 25.04 7.76
N TYR A 111 2.16 24.40 6.88
CA TYR A 111 2.36 23.01 6.46
C TYR A 111 2.67 22.96 4.98
N LYS A 112 3.80 22.38 4.64
CA LYS A 112 4.22 22.14 3.25
C LYS A 112 4.67 20.71 3.11
N ASN A 113 3.87 19.88 2.45
CA ASN A 113 4.14 18.45 2.29
C ASN A 113 3.58 17.94 0.97
N HIS A 114 4.12 16.78 0.56
CA HIS A 114 3.58 15.94 -0.49
C HIS A 114 2.65 14.90 0.15
N LEU A 115 1.46 14.72 -0.42
CA LEU A 115 0.57 13.60 -0.09
C LEU A 115 0.68 12.54 -1.18
N ASP A 116 0.95 11.28 -0.80
CA ASP A 116 0.96 10.14 -1.71
C ASP A 116 -0.46 9.56 -1.95
N GLY A 117 -1.47 10.19 -1.36
CA GLY A 117 -2.88 9.83 -1.51
C GLY A 117 -3.57 10.58 -2.64
N TYR A 118 -4.56 9.95 -3.23
CA TYR A 118 -5.45 10.52 -4.24
C TYR A 118 -6.85 10.76 -3.66
N ASN A 119 -7.51 11.81 -4.13
CA ASN A 119 -8.93 11.98 -3.84
C ASN A 119 -9.74 10.95 -4.63
N GLN A 120 -10.39 10.04 -3.93
CA GLN A 120 -11.18 8.93 -4.47
C GLN A 120 -12.70 9.14 -4.28
N LEU A 121 -13.13 10.37 -4.09
CA LEU A 121 -14.54 10.67 -3.83
C LEU A 121 -15.44 10.19 -4.97
N ASP A 122 -15.00 10.35 -6.22
CA ASP A 122 -15.76 9.90 -7.38
C ASP A 122 -15.88 8.38 -7.45
N LEU A 123 -14.80 7.64 -7.11
CA LEU A 123 -14.86 6.19 -6.99
C LEU A 123 -15.86 5.76 -5.91
N LEU A 124 -15.76 6.32 -4.70
CA LEU A 124 -16.64 5.95 -3.59
C LEU A 124 -18.12 6.25 -3.87
N THR A 125 -18.40 7.33 -4.59
CA THR A 125 -19.79 7.74 -4.92
C THR A 125 -20.29 7.17 -6.25
N GLY A 126 -19.51 6.34 -6.94
CA GLY A 126 -19.87 5.73 -8.21
C GLY A 126 -19.93 6.70 -9.38
N LYS A 127 -19.25 7.84 -9.31
CA LYS A 127 -19.24 8.89 -10.34
C LYS A 127 -18.06 8.76 -11.31
N GLY A 128 -17.04 7.98 -10.95
CA GLY A 128 -15.85 7.83 -11.79
C GLY A 128 -14.97 6.63 -11.36
N PRO A 129 -13.96 6.30 -12.16
CA PRO A 129 -13.00 5.25 -11.83
C PRO A 129 -12.06 5.71 -10.72
N SER A 130 -11.23 4.77 -10.22
CA SER A 130 -10.14 5.11 -9.31
C SER A 130 -9.18 6.10 -9.96
N ALA A 131 -8.75 7.09 -9.18
CA ALA A 131 -7.69 8.02 -9.55
C ALA A 131 -6.29 7.43 -9.33
N ARG A 132 -6.19 6.26 -8.70
CA ARG A 132 -4.93 5.60 -8.39
C ARG A 132 -4.57 4.56 -9.42
N HIS A 133 -3.36 4.68 -9.97
CA HIS A 133 -2.79 3.75 -10.95
C HIS A 133 -1.52 3.06 -10.42
N GLU A 134 -0.96 3.51 -9.28
CA GLU A 134 0.24 2.91 -8.70
C GLU A 134 0.08 2.58 -7.23
N LEU A 135 0.77 1.52 -6.79
CA LEU A 135 0.94 1.14 -5.39
C LEU A 135 2.38 0.75 -5.11
N TRP A 136 2.87 1.19 -3.95
CA TRP A 136 4.21 0.96 -3.46
C TRP A 136 4.17 0.00 -2.28
N TYR A 137 4.82 -1.14 -2.39
CA TYR A 137 4.83 -2.18 -1.37
C TYR A 137 6.17 -2.17 -0.65
N PHE A 138 6.18 -1.66 0.57
CA PHE A 138 7.38 -1.61 1.39
C PHE A 138 7.42 -2.78 2.37
N GLY A 139 8.58 -3.45 2.43
CA GLY A 139 8.90 -4.46 3.45
C GLY A 139 9.90 -3.87 4.46
N GLY A 140 9.40 -3.25 5.53
CA GLY A 140 10.19 -2.35 6.35
C GLY A 140 10.60 -1.12 5.54
N PRO A 141 11.87 -0.66 5.61
CA PRO A 141 12.33 0.52 4.85
C PRO A 141 12.61 0.24 3.36
N LYS A 142 12.51 -1.01 2.91
CA LYS A 142 12.88 -1.40 1.54
C LYS A 142 11.65 -1.49 0.65
N LEU A 143 11.71 -0.84 -0.52
CA LEU A 143 10.74 -1.03 -1.57
C LEU A 143 10.85 -2.46 -2.11
N GLY A 144 9.81 -3.25 -1.95
CA GLY A 144 9.78 -4.65 -2.34
C GLY A 144 9.02 -4.91 -3.63
N SER A 145 7.98 -4.13 -3.86
CA SER A 145 7.19 -4.27 -5.09
C SER A 145 6.58 -2.93 -5.50
N VAL A 146 6.30 -2.81 -6.79
CA VAL A 146 5.51 -1.72 -7.37
C VAL A 146 4.41 -2.33 -8.22
N ARG A 147 3.20 -1.83 -8.05
CA ARG A 147 2.08 -2.15 -8.93
C ARG A 147 1.74 -0.93 -9.76
N LEU A 148 1.62 -1.12 -11.08
CA LEU A 148 1.10 -0.15 -12.04
C LEU A 148 -0.12 -0.79 -12.70
N ASP A 149 -1.30 -0.30 -12.40
CA ASP A 149 -2.59 -0.90 -12.79
C ASP A 149 -2.65 -2.40 -12.47
N ASP A 150 -2.68 -3.25 -13.49
CA ASP A 150 -2.73 -4.70 -13.36
C ASP A 150 -1.33 -5.36 -13.26
N MET A 151 -0.26 -4.62 -13.50
CA MET A 151 1.10 -5.15 -13.55
C MET A 151 1.84 -4.90 -12.25
N LYS A 152 2.39 -5.94 -11.65
CA LYS A 152 3.17 -5.87 -10.42
C LYS A 152 4.59 -6.35 -10.63
N PHE A 153 5.54 -5.57 -10.15
CA PHE A 153 6.97 -5.79 -10.24
C PHE A 153 7.51 -6.02 -8.84
N GLN A 154 8.22 -7.12 -8.63
CA GLN A 154 8.79 -7.49 -7.33
C GLN A 154 10.32 -7.44 -7.42
N PHE A 155 10.95 -6.68 -6.52
CA PHE A 155 12.40 -6.48 -6.46
C PHE A 155 13.10 -7.44 -5.52
N PHE A 156 12.37 -8.02 -4.57
CA PHE A 156 12.84 -9.11 -3.71
C PHE A 156 11.71 -10.08 -3.37
N GLN A 157 12.09 -11.27 -2.98
CA GLN A 157 11.17 -12.33 -2.53
C GLN A 157 11.33 -12.57 -1.03
N GLN A 158 10.27 -13.04 -0.40
CA GLN A 158 10.23 -13.41 1.02
C GLN A 158 9.72 -14.85 1.19
N PRO A 159 10.49 -15.87 0.76
CA PRO A 159 10.01 -17.25 0.72
C PRO A 159 9.66 -17.82 2.10
N TYR A 160 10.21 -17.24 3.15
CA TYR A 160 9.99 -17.66 4.55
C TYR A 160 9.15 -16.65 5.35
N GLY A 161 8.39 -15.79 4.66
CA GLY A 161 7.54 -14.80 5.28
C GLY A 161 8.28 -13.58 5.86
N TRP A 162 7.62 -12.87 6.74
CA TRP A 162 8.12 -11.62 7.32
C TRP A 162 9.43 -11.77 8.08
N ALA A 163 9.52 -12.78 8.94
CA ALA A 163 10.70 -13.01 9.78
C ALA A 163 11.89 -13.62 9.02
N GLY A 164 11.67 -14.11 7.79
CA GLY A 164 12.68 -14.75 6.98
C GLY A 164 13.57 -13.79 6.19
N PRO A 165 14.61 -14.31 5.54
CA PRO A 165 15.48 -13.51 4.70
C PRO A 165 14.74 -12.96 3.49
N LYS A 166 15.12 -11.75 3.08
CA LYS A 166 14.71 -11.15 1.80
C LYS A 166 15.71 -11.58 0.74
N VAL A 167 15.22 -12.24 -0.31
CA VAL A 167 16.05 -12.71 -1.43
C VAL A 167 15.88 -11.70 -2.58
N THR A 168 16.93 -10.95 -2.85
CA THR A 168 16.97 -10.02 -3.98
C THR A 168 17.25 -10.82 -5.26
N THR A 169 16.48 -10.56 -6.31
CA THR A 169 16.67 -11.15 -7.64
C THR A 169 17.48 -10.20 -8.51
N ASP A 170 18.27 -10.73 -9.45
CA ASP A 170 19.03 -9.91 -10.42
C ASP A 170 18.09 -9.08 -11.30
N MET A 171 16.93 -9.64 -11.60
CA MET A 171 15.87 -8.96 -12.35
C MET A 171 14.58 -8.99 -11.54
N PRO A 172 13.81 -7.90 -11.52
CA PRO A 172 12.50 -7.91 -10.89
C PRO A 172 11.59 -8.95 -11.54
N SER A 173 10.82 -9.67 -10.74
CA SER A 173 9.77 -10.52 -11.31
C SER A 173 8.56 -9.67 -11.69
N LEU A 174 7.82 -10.13 -12.69
CA LEU A 174 6.66 -9.44 -13.24
C LEU A 174 5.44 -10.35 -13.21
N VAL A 175 4.33 -9.83 -12.68
CA VAL A 175 3.05 -10.53 -12.60
C VAL A 175 1.94 -9.63 -13.13
N ASN A 176 1.05 -10.19 -13.97
CA ASN A 176 -0.22 -9.56 -14.29
C ASN A 176 -1.27 -10.03 -13.29
N LEU A 177 -1.66 -9.16 -12.35
CA LEU A 177 -2.59 -9.48 -11.28
C LEU A 177 -4.02 -9.77 -11.75
N ARG A 178 -4.38 -9.40 -12.97
CA ARG A 178 -5.67 -9.74 -13.55
C ARG A 178 -5.70 -11.17 -14.08
N GLN A 179 -4.57 -11.66 -14.58
CA GLN A 179 -4.43 -13.03 -15.08
C GLN A 179 -3.99 -14.00 -13.97
N ASP A 180 -3.17 -13.52 -13.05
CA ASP A 180 -2.68 -14.26 -11.89
C ASP A 180 -2.86 -13.45 -10.59
N PRO A 181 -4.11 -13.32 -10.10
CA PRO A 181 -4.41 -12.52 -8.92
C PRO A 181 -3.78 -13.06 -7.64
N PHE A 182 -3.30 -14.30 -7.66
CA PHE A 182 -2.70 -14.98 -6.51
C PHE A 182 -1.17 -15.02 -6.58
N GLU A 183 -0.56 -14.34 -7.54
CA GLU A 183 0.90 -14.25 -7.72
C GLU A 183 1.60 -15.62 -7.72
N ARG A 184 1.02 -16.60 -8.42
CA ARG A 184 1.57 -17.96 -8.51
C ARG A 184 2.76 -18.06 -9.46
N THR A 185 2.88 -17.11 -10.38
CA THR A 185 3.95 -17.01 -11.36
C THR A 185 4.71 -15.69 -11.21
N PRO A 186 6.04 -15.67 -11.36
CA PRO A 186 6.94 -16.83 -11.35
C PRO A 186 7.04 -17.45 -9.96
N ASN A 187 7.07 -18.76 -9.88
CA ASN A 187 7.32 -19.45 -8.61
C ASN A 187 8.83 -19.60 -8.41
N LEU A 188 9.43 -18.72 -7.61
CA LEU A 188 10.87 -18.74 -7.30
C LEU A 188 11.22 -19.57 -6.06
N ASN A 189 10.26 -20.33 -5.50
CA ASN A 189 10.47 -21.13 -4.29
C ASN A 189 11.28 -22.41 -4.53
N GLY A 190 12.45 -22.31 -5.16
CA GLY A 190 13.38 -23.43 -5.32
C GLY A 190 12.96 -24.52 -6.32
N GLU A 191 11.72 -24.52 -6.74
CA GLU A 191 11.29 -25.28 -7.91
C GLU A 191 11.67 -24.44 -9.13
N THR A 192 12.71 -24.90 -9.75
CA THR A 192 13.34 -24.27 -10.90
C THR A 192 12.33 -23.67 -11.86
N TRP A 193 12.70 -22.60 -12.52
CA TRP A 193 12.09 -22.09 -13.75
C TRP A 193 11.66 -23.22 -14.73
N ALA A 194 12.25 -24.40 -14.58
CA ALA A 194 11.99 -25.58 -15.39
C ALA A 194 10.64 -26.27 -15.08
N ASN A 195 10.08 -26.12 -13.89
CA ASN A 195 8.94 -26.92 -13.46
C ASN A 195 7.60 -26.18 -13.40
N SER A 196 7.57 -24.85 -13.48
CA SER A 196 6.32 -24.07 -13.48
C SER A 196 6.07 -23.42 -14.84
N ALA A 197 5.45 -24.16 -15.76
CA ALA A 197 5.06 -23.67 -17.09
C ALA A 197 6.11 -22.75 -17.74
N PRO A 198 7.34 -23.22 -17.97
CA PRO A 198 8.47 -22.37 -18.33
C PRO A 198 8.23 -21.59 -19.64
N ALA A 199 7.48 -22.15 -20.55
CA ALA A 199 7.15 -21.50 -21.82
C ALA A 199 6.28 -20.25 -21.61
N TYR A 200 5.26 -20.31 -20.76
CA TYR A 200 4.39 -19.16 -20.49
C TYR A 200 5.14 -18.06 -19.76
N THR A 201 5.85 -18.40 -18.69
CA THR A 201 6.59 -17.41 -17.89
C THR A 201 7.67 -16.70 -18.70
N ASN A 202 8.42 -17.44 -19.51
CA ASN A 202 9.48 -16.86 -20.35
C ASN A 202 8.91 -16.03 -21.50
N ASP A 203 7.86 -16.51 -22.17
CA ASP A 203 7.21 -15.77 -23.25
C ASP A 203 6.55 -14.49 -22.74
N PHE A 204 5.83 -14.57 -21.62
CA PHE A 204 5.25 -13.40 -20.97
C PHE A 204 6.32 -12.38 -20.57
N PHE A 205 7.38 -12.83 -19.91
CA PHE A 205 8.47 -11.97 -19.49
C PHE A 205 9.15 -11.29 -20.69
N ALA A 206 9.46 -12.05 -21.74
CA ALA A 206 10.09 -11.51 -22.94
C ALA A 206 9.23 -10.45 -23.65
N ARG A 207 7.91 -10.66 -23.69
CA ARG A 207 6.97 -9.72 -24.33
C ARG A 207 6.74 -8.46 -23.51
N GLU A 208 6.76 -8.55 -22.18
CA GLU A 208 6.44 -7.47 -21.26
C GLU A 208 7.70 -6.77 -20.70
N PHE A 209 8.89 -7.20 -21.11
CA PHE A 209 10.17 -6.68 -20.60
C PHE A 209 10.31 -5.15 -20.76
N TRP A 210 9.78 -4.58 -21.80
CA TRP A 210 9.80 -3.14 -22.04
C TRP A 210 9.15 -2.33 -20.91
N ARG A 211 8.28 -2.92 -20.11
CA ARG A 211 7.61 -2.27 -18.97
C ARG A 211 8.57 -1.93 -17.84
N PHE A 212 9.73 -2.56 -17.77
CA PHE A 212 10.74 -2.24 -16.76
C PHE A 212 11.22 -0.79 -16.87
N VAL A 213 11.31 -0.25 -18.09
CA VAL A 213 11.65 1.16 -18.29
C VAL A 213 10.64 2.09 -17.63
N LEU A 214 9.36 1.78 -17.70
CA LEU A 214 8.31 2.57 -17.04
C LEU A 214 8.41 2.48 -15.52
N VAL A 215 8.73 1.30 -15.00
CA VAL A 215 8.91 1.09 -13.55
C VAL A 215 10.11 1.85 -13.04
N GLU A 216 11.25 1.81 -13.74
CA GLU A 216 12.42 2.59 -13.37
C GLU A 216 12.12 4.09 -13.28
N GLN A 217 11.39 4.63 -14.25
CA GLN A 217 10.95 6.02 -14.24
C GLN A 217 10.07 6.33 -13.01
N LYS A 218 9.11 5.45 -12.70
CA LYS A 218 8.23 5.61 -11.54
C LYS A 218 8.99 5.50 -10.21
N VAL A 219 9.94 4.58 -10.10
CA VAL A 219 10.81 4.48 -8.91
C VAL A 219 11.69 5.72 -8.77
N ALA A 220 12.21 6.28 -9.87
CA ALA A 220 12.97 7.53 -9.85
C ALA A 220 12.10 8.72 -9.39
N GLU A 221 10.83 8.81 -9.83
CA GLU A 221 9.87 9.81 -9.34
C GLU A 221 9.64 9.68 -7.83
N LEU A 222 9.48 8.44 -7.32
CA LEU A 222 9.34 8.17 -5.89
C LEU A 222 10.58 8.61 -5.12
N ALA A 223 11.78 8.26 -5.59
CA ALA A 223 13.03 8.64 -4.97
C ALA A 223 13.20 10.17 -4.94
N LYS A 224 12.84 10.85 -6.03
CA LYS A 224 12.85 12.33 -6.06
C LYS A 224 11.89 12.93 -5.03
N ARG A 225 10.67 12.39 -4.91
CA ARG A 225 9.71 12.85 -3.89
C ARG A 225 10.25 12.66 -2.48
N ALA A 226 10.93 11.55 -2.19
CA ALA A 226 11.54 11.30 -0.89
C ALA A 226 12.71 12.25 -0.57
N ILE A 227 13.38 12.80 -1.60
CA ILE A 227 14.41 13.84 -1.45
C ILE A 227 13.77 15.21 -1.23
N ASP A 228 12.77 15.56 -2.05
CA ASP A 228 12.10 16.86 -2.00
C ASP A 228 11.24 17.02 -0.71
N TYR A 229 10.67 15.90 -0.23
CA TYR A 229 9.83 15.82 0.97
C TYR A 229 10.27 14.63 1.82
N PRO A 230 11.38 14.74 2.56
CA PRO A 230 11.90 13.65 3.36
C PRO A 230 10.92 13.23 4.45
N PRO A 231 10.88 11.94 4.81
CA PRO A 231 10.03 11.46 5.89
C PRO A 231 10.36 12.17 7.19
N MET A 232 9.32 12.52 7.95
CA MET A 232 9.48 13.24 9.24
C MET A 232 10.08 12.36 10.34
N GLN A 233 10.05 11.04 10.17
CA GLN A 233 10.62 10.08 11.11
C GLN A 233 11.20 8.88 10.36
N ASP A 234 12.21 8.26 10.94
CA ASP A 234 12.76 7.02 10.40
C ASP A 234 11.71 5.89 10.47
N PRO A 235 11.66 5.02 9.46
CA PRO A 235 10.75 3.87 9.50
C PRO A 235 11.11 2.94 10.65
N ALA A 236 10.10 2.39 11.31
CA ALA A 236 10.30 1.38 12.34
C ALA A 236 11.03 0.16 11.74
N SER A 237 12.03 -0.33 12.45
CA SER A 237 12.81 -1.50 12.07
C SER A 237 12.94 -2.44 13.28
N PHE A 238 12.66 -3.73 13.05
CA PHE A 238 12.87 -4.78 14.06
C PHE A 238 14.27 -5.41 13.98
N ASN A 239 15.11 -4.91 13.10
CA ASN A 239 16.51 -5.32 13.00
C ASN A 239 17.45 -4.30 13.66
N LEU A 240 18.74 -4.57 13.65
CA LEU A 240 19.75 -3.71 14.25
C LEU A 240 20.16 -2.50 13.37
N ASP A 241 19.50 -2.24 12.25
CA ASP A 241 19.91 -1.18 11.32
C ASP A 241 19.84 0.21 11.96
N ALA A 242 18.82 0.46 12.79
CA ALA A 242 18.72 1.72 13.55
C ALA A 242 19.87 1.88 14.55
N VAL A 243 20.23 0.80 15.24
CA VAL A 243 21.36 0.79 16.20
C VAL A 243 22.67 0.98 15.48
N LYS A 244 22.89 0.32 14.34
CA LYS A 244 24.09 0.51 13.52
C LYS A 244 24.23 1.94 13.06
N LYS A 245 23.14 2.56 12.56
CA LYS A 245 23.13 3.96 12.15
C LYS A 245 23.54 4.89 13.30
N GLN A 246 23.00 4.68 14.49
CA GLN A 246 23.39 5.45 15.68
C GLN A 246 24.88 5.28 16.04
N ILE A 247 25.40 4.06 15.98
CA ILE A 247 26.82 3.78 16.22
C ILE A 247 27.68 4.50 15.18
N ASP A 248 27.33 4.42 13.89
CA ASP A 248 28.07 5.09 12.82
C ASP A 248 28.07 6.62 12.97
N GLU A 249 26.95 7.21 13.40
CA GLU A 249 26.85 8.63 13.70
C GLU A 249 27.73 9.02 14.90
N MET A 250 27.74 8.22 15.95
CA MET A 250 28.60 8.43 17.12
C MET A 250 30.09 8.32 16.74
N ILE A 251 30.48 7.32 15.95
CA ILE A 251 31.87 7.17 15.47
C ILE A 251 32.29 8.41 14.64
N LYS A 252 31.45 8.86 13.71
CA LYS A 252 31.73 10.08 12.92
C LYS A 252 31.88 11.31 13.77
N ALA A 253 31.04 11.48 14.79
CA ALA A 253 31.14 12.62 15.71
C ALA A 253 32.43 12.63 16.53
N HIS A 254 32.97 11.45 16.90
CA HIS A 254 34.24 11.33 17.63
C HIS A 254 35.47 11.42 16.72
N ALA A 255 35.35 11.02 15.45
CA ALA A 255 36.44 11.11 14.47
C ALA A 255 36.69 12.53 13.93
N GLY A 256 35.75 13.45 14.16
CA GLY A 256 35.83 14.85 13.76
C GLY A 256 36.36 15.80 14.85
N GLN A 257 36.76 15.27 16.01
CA GLN A 257 37.46 15.96 17.09
C GLN A 257 38.94 15.59 17.05
#